data_167d0f6b9bed7ec37d250df24a74b222
#
_entry.id   167d0f6b9bed7ec37d250df24a74b222
#
_cell.length_a   1.000
_cell.length_b   1.000
_cell.length_c   1.000
_cell.angle_alpha   90.00
_cell.angle_beta   90.00
_cell.angle_gamma   90.00
#
_symmetry.space_group_name_H-M   'P 1'
#
loop_
_entity.id
_entity.type
_entity.pdbx_description
1 polymer ?
#
loop_
_entity_poly.entity_id
_entity_poly.type
_entity_poly.pdbx_seq_one_letter_code
_entity_poly.pdbx_strand_id
1 'polypeptide(L)'
;MNLSGSELKRMVNAIVKAYPIKEDLAMMVQFELEENLDVIAGGGNQTQLVFNLVTKWAIPRGKTYRLIIAAYQTNPDNPELKEFYESVVLKKRFIVHSSIKSQDFGPEINWQGETDEIQLQSWLKSEPDYWDVGFLKRAIEQSASVCRIEIPSCKIMGTGVLITPNKLLTNYHVLRNSDTNDMESNALNAILNFGCVTSDDGLESQGKTFKLDRQKPILKFSVTEELDYVLLQVEAKIFQVADIKPARWDSRILPLEKTGINVLQHPEGDSMKLSVSQDGITGVYQHRGLVQYVNKTAVGSSGSPCFDENWYLIALHHAQRAKTFGSIREGILFTSIYQEIKNLLD
;
A
#
# COMPACT_ATOMS: atom_id res chain seq x y z
N MET A 1 -4.20 1.98 -18.25
CA MET A 1 -2.85 2.28 -18.78
C MET A 1 -3.00 3.16 -20.00
N ASN A 2 -2.51 4.39 -19.97
CA ASN A 2 -2.50 5.27 -21.14
C ASN A 2 -1.22 5.05 -21.94
N LEU A 3 -1.35 4.60 -23.20
CA LEU A 3 -0.23 4.39 -24.12
C LEU A 3 -0.10 5.60 -25.06
N SER A 4 1.13 6.06 -25.27
CA SER A 4 1.44 6.98 -26.37
C SER A 4 1.28 6.27 -27.72
N GLY A 5 1.16 7.03 -28.81
CA GLY A 5 1.04 6.43 -30.15
C GLY A 5 2.21 5.50 -30.52
N SER A 6 3.43 5.83 -30.07
CA SER A 6 4.61 4.97 -30.27
C SER A 6 4.55 3.68 -29.44
N GLU A 7 4.09 3.76 -28.21
CA GLU A 7 3.91 2.59 -27.34
C GLU A 7 2.78 1.70 -27.83
N LEU A 8 1.68 2.28 -28.33
CA LEU A 8 0.60 1.53 -28.97
C LEU A 8 1.11 0.74 -30.18
N LYS A 9 1.90 1.36 -31.05
CA LYS A 9 2.52 0.69 -32.19
C LYS A 9 3.43 -0.46 -31.75
N ARG A 10 4.26 -0.24 -30.73
CA ARG A 10 5.13 -1.29 -30.17
C ARG A 10 4.32 -2.44 -29.56
N MET A 11 3.25 -2.16 -28.82
CA MET A 11 2.37 -3.18 -28.26
C MET A 11 1.73 -4.06 -29.34
N VAL A 12 1.16 -3.44 -30.37
CA VAL A 12 0.57 -4.17 -31.51
C VAL A 12 1.61 -5.05 -32.18
N ASN A 13 2.78 -4.50 -32.48
CA ASN A 13 3.86 -5.27 -33.11
C ASN A 13 4.35 -6.44 -32.27
N ALA A 14 4.51 -6.23 -30.96
CA ALA A 14 4.93 -7.28 -30.02
C ALA A 14 3.92 -8.43 -29.99
N ILE A 15 2.62 -8.13 -29.90
CA ILE A 15 1.58 -9.16 -29.90
C ILE A 15 1.51 -9.88 -31.27
N VAL A 16 1.61 -9.16 -32.39
CA VAL A 16 1.61 -9.77 -33.74
C VAL A 16 2.77 -10.75 -33.92
N LYS A 17 3.94 -10.40 -33.42
CA LYS A 17 5.14 -11.28 -33.51
C LYS A 17 5.07 -12.45 -32.53
N ALA A 18 4.46 -12.25 -31.36
CA ALA A 18 4.28 -13.31 -30.38
C ALA A 18 3.21 -14.32 -30.82
N TYR A 19 2.21 -13.87 -31.56
CA TYR A 19 1.08 -14.67 -32.03
C TYR A 19 0.89 -14.47 -33.55
N PRO A 20 1.75 -15.06 -34.38
CA PRO A 20 1.66 -14.91 -35.85
C PRO A 20 0.47 -15.67 -36.45
N ILE A 21 -0.04 -16.65 -35.71
CA ILE A 21 -1.20 -17.48 -36.10
C ILE A 21 -2.43 -17.00 -35.30
N LYS A 22 -3.57 -16.86 -36.00
CA LYS A 22 -4.80 -16.35 -35.42
C LYS A 22 -5.32 -17.28 -34.31
N GLU A 23 -5.22 -18.56 -34.51
CA GLU A 23 -5.68 -19.62 -33.63
C GLU A 23 -4.97 -19.55 -32.27
N ASP A 24 -3.66 -19.29 -32.24
CA ASP A 24 -2.87 -19.16 -31.01
C ASP A 24 -3.29 -17.90 -30.23
N LEU A 25 -3.52 -16.79 -30.93
CA LEU A 25 -4.05 -15.57 -30.31
C LEU A 25 -5.47 -15.80 -29.76
N ALA A 26 -6.30 -16.55 -30.50
CA ALA A 26 -7.66 -16.87 -30.07
C ALA A 26 -7.65 -17.75 -28.80
N MET A 27 -6.76 -18.72 -28.71
CA MET A 27 -6.57 -19.53 -27.50
C MET A 27 -6.16 -18.68 -26.30
N MET A 28 -5.17 -17.82 -26.47
CA MET A 28 -4.74 -16.91 -25.39
C MET A 28 -5.91 -16.02 -24.92
N VAL A 29 -6.67 -15.41 -25.84
CA VAL A 29 -7.82 -14.56 -25.53
C VAL A 29 -8.92 -15.36 -24.83
N GLN A 30 -9.19 -16.58 -25.28
CA GLN A 30 -10.22 -17.43 -24.70
C GLN A 30 -9.87 -17.90 -23.27
N PHE A 31 -8.62 -18.34 -23.05
CA PHE A 31 -8.23 -18.94 -21.78
C PHE A 31 -7.84 -17.88 -20.70
N GLU A 32 -7.16 -16.81 -21.11
CA GLU A 32 -6.64 -15.82 -20.16
C GLU A 32 -7.58 -14.63 -19.96
N LEU A 33 -8.39 -14.31 -20.95
CA LEU A 33 -9.28 -13.14 -20.91
C LEU A 33 -10.76 -13.52 -20.84
N GLU A 34 -11.09 -14.81 -21.03
CA GLU A 34 -12.46 -15.35 -21.03
C GLU A 34 -13.35 -14.69 -22.12
N GLU A 35 -12.73 -14.35 -23.26
CA GLU A 35 -13.39 -13.62 -24.34
C GLU A 35 -13.26 -14.39 -25.65
N ASN A 36 -14.15 -14.12 -26.60
CA ASN A 36 -14.06 -14.68 -27.95
C ASN A 36 -13.41 -13.65 -28.89
N LEU A 37 -12.25 -14.00 -29.47
CA LEU A 37 -11.47 -13.08 -30.31
C LEU A 37 -12.27 -12.56 -31.52
N ASP A 38 -13.04 -13.41 -32.20
CA ASP A 38 -13.83 -13.02 -33.38
C ASP A 38 -14.97 -12.06 -33.04
N VAL A 39 -15.49 -12.13 -31.82
CA VAL A 39 -16.53 -11.23 -31.32
C VAL A 39 -15.94 -9.86 -30.94
N ILE A 40 -14.77 -9.85 -30.28
CA ILE A 40 -14.24 -8.61 -29.69
C ILE A 40 -13.32 -7.83 -30.60
N ALA A 41 -12.70 -8.48 -31.62
CA ALA A 41 -11.69 -7.86 -32.47
C ALA A 41 -11.88 -8.08 -33.99
N GLY A 42 -12.79 -8.91 -34.40
CA GLY A 42 -13.09 -9.40 -35.75
C GLY A 42 -12.52 -8.70 -36.97
N GLY A 43 -12.22 -9.50 -38.02
CA GLY A 43 -11.97 -9.05 -39.39
C GLY A 43 -10.51 -8.67 -39.75
N GLY A 44 -10.12 -8.89 -41.00
CA GLY A 44 -8.87 -8.44 -41.55
C GLY A 44 -7.68 -9.41 -41.37
N ASN A 45 -6.48 -8.90 -41.64
CA ASN A 45 -5.23 -9.65 -41.40
C ASN A 45 -4.84 -9.62 -39.94
N GLN A 46 -3.83 -10.41 -39.55
CA GLN A 46 -3.36 -10.56 -38.17
C GLN A 46 -3.06 -9.19 -37.49
N THR A 47 -2.39 -8.31 -38.21
CA THR A 47 -2.08 -6.96 -37.67
C THR A 47 -3.36 -6.14 -37.37
N GLN A 48 -4.33 -6.18 -38.28
CA GLN A 48 -5.60 -5.47 -38.09
C GLN A 48 -6.40 -6.05 -36.95
N LEU A 49 -6.37 -7.36 -36.80
CA LEU A 49 -7.06 -8.07 -35.72
C LEU A 49 -6.48 -7.69 -34.36
N VAL A 50 -5.15 -7.73 -34.22
CA VAL A 50 -4.46 -7.30 -33.00
C VAL A 50 -4.69 -5.80 -32.73
N PHE A 51 -4.62 -4.96 -33.77
CA PHE A 51 -4.94 -3.54 -33.62
C PHE A 51 -6.35 -3.30 -33.11
N ASN A 52 -7.34 -4.01 -33.64
CA ASN A 52 -8.73 -3.94 -33.17
C ASN A 52 -8.86 -4.45 -31.72
N LEU A 53 -8.20 -5.55 -31.36
CA LEU A 53 -8.19 -6.10 -30.03
C LEU A 53 -7.67 -5.06 -29.02
N VAL A 54 -6.60 -4.36 -29.35
CA VAL A 54 -6.02 -3.33 -28.47
C VAL A 54 -6.91 -2.08 -28.44
N THR A 55 -7.29 -1.54 -29.62
CA THR A 55 -7.92 -0.21 -29.70
C THR A 55 -9.43 -0.20 -29.50
N LYS A 56 -10.14 -1.26 -29.90
CA LYS A 56 -11.61 -1.32 -29.80
C LYS A 56 -12.10 -2.11 -28.58
N TRP A 57 -11.27 -3.01 -28.07
CA TRP A 57 -11.67 -3.80 -26.91
C TRP A 57 -10.87 -3.44 -25.65
N ALA A 58 -9.52 -3.51 -25.64
CA ALA A 58 -8.72 -3.37 -24.44
C ALA A 58 -8.69 -1.92 -23.92
N ILE A 59 -8.40 -0.93 -24.76
CA ILE A 59 -8.30 0.49 -24.35
C ILE A 59 -9.63 1.02 -23.81
N PRO A 60 -10.78 0.90 -24.52
CA PRO A 60 -12.04 1.46 -24.02
C PRO A 60 -12.54 0.82 -22.72
N ARG A 61 -12.11 -0.41 -22.43
CA ARG A 61 -12.50 -1.14 -21.22
C ARG A 61 -11.48 -1.08 -20.11
N GLY A 62 -10.40 -0.31 -20.26
CA GLY A 62 -9.31 -0.25 -19.29
C GLY A 62 -8.51 -1.56 -19.13
N LYS A 63 -8.73 -2.53 -20.02
CA LYS A 63 -8.14 -3.89 -19.98
C LYS A 63 -6.76 -4.02 -20.65
N THR A 64 -6.13 -2.91 -21.07
CA THR A 64 -4.85 -2.90 -21.78
C THR A 64 -3.75 -3.62 -20.99
N TYR A 65 -3.71 -3.42 -19.68
CA TYR A 65 -2.75 -4.07 -18.79
C TYR A 65 -3.01 -5.58 -18.69
N ARG A 66 -4.27 -5.98 -18.55
CA ARG A 66 -4.66 -7.40 -18.52
C ARG A 66 -4.30 -8.13 -19.81
N LEU A 67 -4.54 -7.49 -20.98
CA LEU A 67 -4.18 -8.06 -22.27
C LEU A 67 -2.68 -8.32 -22.43
N ILE A 68 -1.83 -7.36 -22.02
CA ILE A 68 -0.37 -7.54 -22.19
C ILE A 68 0.20 -8.56 -21.21
N ILE A 69 -0.35 -8.64 -19.99
CA ILE A 69 0.03 -9.68 -19.02
C ILE A 69 -0.34 -11.06 -19.56
N ALA A 70 -1.58 -11.24 -20.01
CA ALA A 70 -2.06 -12.49 -20.57
C ALA A 70 -1.17 -12.95 -21.74
N ALA A 71 -0.88 -12.03 -22.67
CA ALA A 71 0.01 -12.33 -23.80
C ALA A 71 1.42 -12.72 -23.35
N TYR A 72 2.00 -12.01 -22.37
CA TYR A 72 3.34 -12.31 -21.88
C TYR A 72 3.41 -13.63 -21.09
N GLN A 73 2.41 -13.92 -20.25
CA GLN A 73 2.37 -15.14 -19.44
C GLN A 73 2.25 -16.41 -20.29
N THR A 74 1.52 -16.34 -21.41
CA THR A 74 1.35 -17.47 -22.33
C THR A 74 2.46 -17.62 -23.35
N ASN A 75 3.29 -16.57 -23.58
CA ASN A 75 4.43 -16.60 -24.48
C ASN A 75 5.62 -15.77 -23.91
N PRO A 76 6.20 -16.19 -22.76
CA PRO A 76 7.23 -15.41 -22.07
C PRO A 76 8.59 -15.36 -22.78
N ASP A 77 8.85 -16.32 -23.67
CA ASP A 77 10.13 -16.43 -24.39
C ASP A 77 10.18 -15.60 -25.68
N ASN A 78 9.07 -14.95 -26.06
CA ASN A 78 9.08 -14.07 -27.22
C ASN A 78 9.81 -12.76 -26.90
N PRO A 79 10.92 -12.43 -27.61
CA PRO A 79 11.81 -11.34 -27.27
C PRO A 79 11.16 -9.97 -27.40
N GLU A 80 10.32 -9.73 -28.41
CA GLU A 80 9.65 -8.44 -28.58
C GLU A 80 8.56 -8.20 -27.55
N LEU A 81 7.85 -9.25 -27.17
CA LEU A 81 6.82 -9.17 -26.13
C LEU A 81 7.45 -8.96 -24.76
N LYS A 82 8.56 -9.64 -24.48
CA LYS A 82 9.37 -9.46 -23.28
C LYS A 82 9.93 -8.05 -23.20
N GLU A 83 10.57 -7.55 -24.26
CA GLU A 83 11.09 -6.19 -24.31
C GLU A 83 10.00 -5.15 -24.10
N PHE A 84 8.83 -5.32 -24.71
CA PHE A 84 7.70 -4.41 -24.50
C PHE A 84 7.22 -4.46 -23.05
N TYR A 85 7.03 -5.65 -22.49
CA TYR A 85 6.60 -5.84 -21.12
C TYR A 85 7.58 -5.18 -20.13
N GLU A 86 8.87 -5.44 -20.26
CA GLU A 86 9.91 -4.88 -19.39
C GLU A 86 10.05 -3.37 -19.55
N SER A 87 10.11 -2.86 -20.79
CA SER A 87 10.39 -1.46 -21.08
C SER A 87 9.19 -0.53 -20.87
N VAL A 88 7.97 -1.01 -21.02
CA VAL A 88 6.75 -0.19 -20.94
C VAL A 88 5.91 -0.56 -19.72
N VAL A 89 5.66 -1.84 -19.50
CA VAL A 89 4.78 -2.27 -18.41
C VAL A 89 5.50 -2.17 -17.06
N LEU A 90 6.69 -2.76 -16.95
CA LEU A 90 7.46 -2.65 -15.71
C LEU A 90 7.93 -1.21 -15.46
N LYS A 91 8.45 -0.51 -16.47
CA LYS A 91 8.84 0.90 -16.31
C LYS A 91 7.67 1.80 -15.96
N LYS A 92 6.49 1.65 -16.56
CA LYS A 92 5.30 2.43 -16.14
C LYS A 92 4.81 2.04 -14.77
N ARG A 93 4.93 0.79 -14.37
CA ARG A 93 4.69 0.36 -12.99
C ARG A 93 5.70 1.00 -12.03
N PHE A 94 6.97 1.10 -12.44
CA PHE A 94 8.01 1.82 -11.70
C PHE A 94 7.84 3.35 -11.79
N ILE A 95 7.38 3.91 -12.93
CA ILE A 95 7.21 5.36 -13.11
C ILE A 95 5.93 5.88 -12.43
N VAL A 96 4.87 5.10 -12.35
CA VAL A 96 3.71 5.45 -11.50
C VAL A 96 4.12 5.43 -10.02
N HIS A 97 5.10 4.58 -9.64
CA HIS A 97 5.72 4.63 -8.31
C HIS A 97 6.84 5.68 -8.16
N SER A 98 7.44 6.18 -9.26
CA SER A 98 8.55 7.12 -9.23
C SER A 98 8.19 8.56 -9.62
N SER A 99 7.02 8.81 -10.20
CA SER A 99 6.54 10.17 -10.46
C SER A 99 5.82 10.81 -9.26
N ILE A 100 5.40 10.02 -8.28
CA ILE A 100 5.28 10.47 -6.92
C ILE A 100 6.68 10.24 -6.34
N LYS A 101 7.53 11.27 -6.30
CA LYS A 101 8.66 11.27 -5.38
C LYS A 101 8.04 10.92 -4.04
N SER A 102 8.28 9.70 -3.53
CA SER A 102 8.12 9.41 -2.13
C SER A 102 9.07 10.41 -1.47
N GLN A 103 8.51 11.52 -0.99
CA GLN A 103 9.29 12.41 -0.15
C GLN A 103 9.67 11.53 1.02
N ASP A 104 10.96 11.27 1.15
CA ASP A 104 11.50 10.59 2.32
C ASP A 104 11.29 11.53 3.49
N PHE A 105 10.22 11.30 4.25
CA PHE A 105 9.92 12.05 5.45
C PHE A 105 10.55 11.37 6.67
N GLY A 106 11.03 12.16 7.60
CA GLY A 106 11.54 11.70 8.88
C GLY A 106 13.05 11.51 8.98
N PRO A 107 13.53 11.13 10.16
CA PRO A 107 14.96 10.96 10.41
C PRO A 107 15.53 9.83 9.55
N GLU A 108 16.61 10.10 8.85
CA GLU A 108 17.29 9.11 8.00
C GLU A 108 18.25 8.26 8.83
N ILE A 109 18.16 6.93 8.67
CA ILE A 109 19.13 5.97 9.20
C ILE A 109 19.89 5.35 8.03
N ASN A 110 21.21 5.39 8.08
CA ASN A 110 22.03 4.63 7.15
C ASN A 110 21.82 3.12 7.39
N TRP A 111 21.59 2.39 6.30
CA TRP A 111 21.51 0.94 6.34
C TRP A 111 22.82 0.36 6.90
N GLN A 112 22.72 -0.41 7.98
CA GLN A 112 23.84 -1.08 8.64
C GLN A 112 23.78 -2.61 8.53
N GLY A 113 22.75 -3.13 7.84
CA GLY A 113 22.62 -4.56 7.58
C GLY A 113 23.50 -5.02 6.43
N GLU A 114 23.41 -6.31 6.14
CA GLU A 114 24.18 -6.95 5.08
C GLU A 114 23.84 -6.36 3.71
N THR A 115 24.84 -6.05 2.90
CA THR A 115 24.72 -5.44 1.58
C THR A 115 24.71 -6.46 0.44
N ASP A 116 24.86 -7.75 0.75
CA ASP A 116 24.90 -8.83 -0.23
C ASP A 116 23.48 -9.24 -0.62
N GLU A 117 23.16 -9.12 -1.90
CA GLU A 117 21.87 -9.46 -2.50
C GLU A 117 21.48 -10.94 -2.25
N ILE A 118 22.48 -11.82 -2.18
CA ILE A 118 22.29 -13.26 -1.90
C ILE A 118 21.83 -13.48 -0.45
N GLN A 119 22.33 -12.69 0.49
CA GLN A 119 21.95 -12.80 1.90
C GLN A 119 20.57 -12.16 2.16
N LEU A 120 20.21 -11.09 1.45
CA LEU A 120 18.84 -10.54 1.46
C LEU A 120 17.83 -11.53 0.90
N GLN A 121 18.18 -12.28 -0.15
CA GLN A 121 17.34 -13.35 -0.69
C GLN A 121 17.17 -14.52 0.28
N SER A 122 18.16 -14.78 1.16
CA SER A 122 18.03 -15.82 2.20
C SER A 122 17.04 -15.46 3.31
N TRP A 123 16.65 -14.19 3.43
CA TRP A 123 15.58 -13.73 4.32
C TRP A 123 14.19 -13.95 3.72
N LEU A 124 14.10 -14.15 2.41
CA LEU A 124 12.89 -14.57 1.72
C LEU A 124 12.83 -16.09 1.80
N LYS A 125 12.10 -16.64 2.77
CA LYS A 125 11.88 -18.09 2.86
C LYS A 125 11.31 -18.60 1.54
N SER A 126 11.92 -19.66 1.02
CA SER A 126 11.44 -20.36 -0.18
C SER A 126 10.24 -21.27 0.10
N GLU A 127 9.89 -21.51 1.35
CA GLU A 127 8.79 -22.36 1.76
C GLU A 127 7.61 -21.55 2.27
N PRO A 128 6.36 -21.99 1.96
CA PRO A 128 5.16 -21.32 2.45
C PRO A 128 5.07 -21.40 3.97
N ASP A 129 4.74 -20.28 4.59
CA ASP A 129 4.58 -20.18 6.03
C ASP A 129 3.22 -20.74 6.49
N TYR A 130 3.22 -21.47 7.61
CA TYR A 130 1.98 -21.88 8.28
C TYR A 130 1.53 -20.76 9.23
N TRP A 131 0.26 -20.38 9.10
CA TRP A 131 -0.38 -19.43 9.99
C TRP A 131 -1.45 -20.11 10.83
N ASP A 132 -1.41 -19.91 12.13
CA ASP A 132 -2.51 -20.29 13.01
C ASP A 132 -3.78 -19.52 12.65
N VAL A 133 -4.94 -20.19 12.58
CA VAL A 133 -6.21 -19.54 12.23
C VAL A 133 -6.58 -18.44 13.24
N GLY A 134 -6.16 -18.58 14.50
CA GLY A 134 -6.27 -17.53 15.51
C GLY A 134 -5.51 -16.25 15.15
N PHE A 135 -4.43 -16.35 14.36
CA PHE A 135 -3.74 -15.18 13.83
C PHE A 135 -4.65 -14.34 12.93
N LEU A 136 -5.38 -14.99 12.00
CA LEU A 136 -6.34 -14.30 11.12
C LEU A 136 -7.50 -13.67 11.91
N LYS A 137 -7.99 -14.37 12.92
CA LYS A 137 -9.03 -13.82 13.80
C LYS A 137 -8.56 -12.55 14.49
N ARG A 138 -7.36 -12.55 15.06
CA ARG A 138 -6.77 -11.36 15.67
C ARG A 138 -6.52 -10.24 14.65
N ALA A 139 -6.13 -10.57 13.39
CA ALA A 139 -6.01 -9.60 12.29
C ALA A 139 -7.33 -8.84 12.07
N ILE A 140 -8.44 -9.59 11.97
CA ILE A 140 -9.78 -9.02 11.79
C ILE A 140 -10.17 -8.17 13.01
N GLU A 141 -9.87 -8.62 14.23
CA GLU A 141 -10.12 -7.83 15.45
C GLU A 141 -9.34 -6.50 15.44
N GLN A 142 -8.05 -6.53 15.04
CA GLN A 142 -7.24 -5.31 14.98
C GLN A 142 -7.61 -4.38 13.82
N SER A 143 -8.17 -4.90 12.73
CA SER A 143 -8.65 -4.07 11.62
C SER A 143 -9.73 -3.06 12.06
N ALA A 144 -10.47 -3.38 13.12
CA ALA A 144 -11.46 -2.48 13.72
C ALA A 144 -10.87 -1.18 14.31
N SER A 145 -9.57 -1.15 14.55
CA SER A 145 -8.86 0.04 15.06
C SER A 145 -8.34 0.96 13.96
N VAL A 146 -8.36 0.52 12.70
CA VAL A 146 -7.68 1.19 11.59
C VAL A 146 -8.67 1.96 10.72
N CYS A 147 -8.34 3.19 10.36
CA CYS A 147 -9.14 3.99 9.45
C CYS A 147 -8.31 4.54 8.29
N ARG A 148 -8.99 4.76 7.17
CA ARG A 148 -8.52 5.62 6.11
C ARG A 148 -8.74 7.08 6.50
N ILE A 149 -7.70 7.89 6.36
CA ILE A 149 -7.76 9.35 6.57
C ILE A 149 -7.82 10.02 5.20
N GLU A 150 -8.83 10.84 4.98
CA GLU A 150 -8.99 11.62 3.77
C GLU A 150 -9.04 13.11 4.10
N ILE A 151 -8.25 13.92 3.40
CA ILE A 151 -8.31 15.38 3.49
C ILE A 151 -8.63 15.91 2.08
N PRO A 152 -9.93 16.06 1.75
CA PRO A 152 -10.37 16.36 0.38
C PRO A 152 -9.83 17.68 -0.17
N SER A 153 -9.67 18.69 0.69
CA SER A 153 -9.14 20.01 0.31
C SER A 153 -7.75 19.95 -0.31
N CYS A 154 -6.92 18.98 0.12
CA CYS A 154 -5.54 18.80 -0.32
C CYS A 154 -5.34 17.52 -1.12
N LYS A 155 -6.38 16.72 -1.33
CA LYS A 155 -6.30 15.39 -1.99
C LYS A 155 -5.30 14.45 -1.29
N ILE A 156 -5.18 14.56 0.02
CA ILE A 156 -4.30 13.71 0.83
C ILE A 156 -5.08 12.48 1.28
N MET A 157 -4.40 11.33 1.19
CA MET A 157 -4.83 10.06 1.75
C MET A 157 -3.76 9.56 2.71
N GLY A 158 -4.21 8.98 3.83
CA GLY A 158 -3.35 8.37 4.84
C GLY A 158 -4.08 7.27 5.59
N THR A 159 -3.40 6.68 6.53
CA THR A 159 -3.95 5.68 7.45
C THR A 159 -3.78 6.16 8.88
N GLY A 160 -4.73 5.81 9.75
CA GLY A 160 -4.64 6.09 11.18
C GLY A 160 -5.04 4.88 12.01
N VAL A 161 -4.59 4.86 13.26
CA VAL A 161 -4.91 3.81 14.22
C VAL A 161 -5.45 4.38 15.52
N LEU A 162 -6.58 3.88 15.95
CA LEU A 162 -7.20 4.21 17.24
C LEU A 162 -6.46 3.49 18.36
N ILE A 163 -5.91 4.22 19.33
CA ILE A 163 -5.13 3.66 20.46
C ILE A 163 -5.86 3.73 21.80
N THR A 164 -6.87 4.58 21.90
CA THR A 164 -7.88 4.60 22.96
C THR A 164 -9.26 4.76 22.33
N PRO A 165 -10.38 4.70 23.05
CA PRO A 165 -11.70 4.80 22.42
C PRO A 165 -11.95 6.02 21.54
N ASN A 166 -11.16 7.08 21.68
CA ASN A 166 -11.31 8.30 20.87
C ASN A 166 -9.99 9.01 20.57
N LYS A 167 -8.83 8.36 20.77
CA LYS A 167 -7.53 8.95 20.43
C LYS A 167 -6.89 8.16 19.29
N LEU A 168 -6.59 8.86 18.21
CA LEU A 168 -6.08 8.31 16.95
C LEU A 168 -4.63 8.75 16.75
N LEU A 169 -3.77 7.83 16.33
CA LEU A 169 -2.42 8.13 15.86
C LEU A 169 -2.35 8.05 14.33
N THR A 170 -1.61 8.98 13.74
CA THR A 170 -1.14 8.94 12.35
C THR A 170 0.19 9.70 12.26
N ASN A 171 0.79 9.80 11.06
CA ASN A 171 1.99 10.60 10.89
C ASN A 171 1.68 12.10 10.83
N TYR A 172 2.65 12.91 11.27
CA TYR A 172 2.59 14.36 11.18
C TYR A 172 2.47 14.85 9.74
N HIS A 173 3.28 14.28 8.81
CA HIS A 173 3.26 14.65 7.40
C HIS A 173 1.93 14.34 6.69
N VAL A 174 1.06 13.47 7.24
CA VAL A 174 -0.30 13.23 6.70
C VAL A 174 -1.18 14.47 6.87
N LEU A 175 -1.03 15.21 7.99
CA LEU A 175 -1.80 16.42 8.23
C LEU A 175 -1.09 17.69 7.75
N ARG A 176 0.23 17.69 7.67
CA ARG A 176 1.01 18.83 7.20
C ARG A 176 1.54 18.59 5.81
N ASN A 177 0.84 19.10 4.81
CA ASN A 177 1.28 19.12 3.42
C ASN A 177 2.11 20.39 3.15
N SER A 178 3.10 20.29 2.25
CA SER A 178 3.90 21.41 1.76
C SER A 178 3.07 22.56 1.17
N ASP A 179 1.90 22.25 0.63
CA ASP A 179 1.07 23.23 -0.09
C ASP A 179 0.13 24.03 0.82
N THR A 180 -0.25 23.49 1.99
CA THR A 180 -1.21 24.14 2.90
C THR A 180 -0.64 24.27 4.30
N ASN A 181 0.44 24.55 4.62
CA ASN A 181 1.11 24.73 5.94
C ASN A 181 0.20 24.87 7.21
N ASP A 182 -1.12 24.67 7.06
CA ASP A 182 -2.14 24.78 8.08
C ASP A 182 -2.65 23.39 8.54
N MET A 183 -1.92 22.83 9.49
CA MET A 183 -2.21 21.53 10.08
C MET A 183 -3.57 21.50 10.80
N GLU A 184 -3.98 22.59 11.44
CA GLU A 184 -5.23 22.66 12.18
C GLU A 184 -6.44 22.65 11.23
N SER A 185 -6.37 23.42 10.15
CA SER A 185 -7.38 23.39 9.10
C SER A 185 -7.48 22.02 8.45
N ASN A 186 -6.35 21.37 8.17
CA ASN A 186 -6.34 20.01 7.62
C ASN A 186 -6.97 18.99 8.60
N ALA A 187 -6.67 19.10 9.89
CA ALA A 187 -7.29 18.25 10.92
C ALA A 187 -8.81 18.43 10.97
N LEU A 188 -9.31 19.68 10.97
CA LEU A 188 -10.75 19.96 10.98
C LEU A 188 -11.48 19.48 9.72
N ASN A 189 -10.79 19.43 8.57
CA ASN A 189 -11.32 18.93 7.31
C ASN A 189 -11.12 17.42 7.12
N ALA A 190 -10.34 16.77 7.96
CA ALA A 190 -10.08 15.33 7.87
C ALA A 190 -11.36 14.51 8.02
N ILE A 191 -11.47 13.46 7.23
CA ILE A 191 -12.52 12.45 7.26
C ILE A 191 -11.86 11.13 7.64
N LEU A 192 -12.39 10.48 8.69
CA LEU A 192 -11.91 9.21 9.20
C LEU A 192 -12.91 8.12 8.81
N ASN A 193 -12.53 7.23 7.92
CA ASN A 193 -13.38 6.14 7.43
C ASN A 193 -12.91 4.80 8.00
N PHE A 194 -13.65 4.23 8.94
CA PHE A 194 -13.40 2.91 9.53
C PHE A 194 -14.18 1.83 8.78
N GLY A 195 -13.58 0.64 8.65
CA GLY A 195 -14.24 -0.51 8.04
C GLY A 195 -14.33 -0.44 6.50
N CYS A 196 -13.47 0.35 5.85
CA CYS A 196 -13.32 0.36 4.39
C CYS A 196 -12.58 -0.91 3.95
N VAL A 197 -13.29 -2.01 3.83
CA VAL A 197 -12.78 -3.32 3.38
C VAL A 197 -13.52 -3.76 2.12
N THR A 198 -12.89 -4.63 1.33
CA THR A 198 -13.56 -5.23 0.16
C THR A 198 -14.52 -6.31 0.65
N SER A 199 -15.80 -6.20 0.28
CA SER A 199 -16.84 -7.19 0.54
C SER A 199 -16.79 -8.36 -0.46
N ASP A 200 -17.62 -9.38 -0.25
CA ASP A 200 -17.65 -10.62 -1.06
C ASP A 200 -18.00 -10.36 -2.54
N ASP A 201 -18.72 -9.27 -2.83
CA ASP A 201 -19.04 -8.82 -4.20
C ASP A 201 -17.90 -8.07 -4.88
N GLY A 202 -16.75 -7.90 -4.22
CA GLY A 202 -15.58 -7.18 -4.72
C GLY A 202 -15.67 -5.66 -4.62
N LEU A 203 -16.74 -5.11 -4.03
CA LEU A 203 -16.90 -3.68 -3.81
C LEU A 203 -16.34 -3.27 -2.44
N GLU A 204 -15.91 -2.03 -2.33
CA GLU A 204 -15.54 -1.47 -1.03
C GLU A 204 -16.80 -1.20 -0.19
N SER A 205 -16.81 -1.67 1.06
CA SER A 205 -17.83 -1.30 2.03
C SER A 205 -17.79 0.20 2.32
N GLN A 206 -18.94 0.83 2.52
CA GLN A 206 -19.00 2.27 2.80
C GLN A 206 -18.31 2.66 4.11
N GLY A 207 -18.10 1.69 5.01
CA GLY A 207 -17.51 1.94 6.32
C GLY A 207 -18.33 2.87 7.20
N LYS A 208 -17.69 3.39 8.24
CA LYS A 208 -18.28 4.34 9.19
C LYS A 208 -17.41 5.59 9.26
N THR A 209 -18.02 6.73 9.00
CA THR A 209 -17.34 8.03 8.86
C THR A 209 -17.41 8.84 10.14
N PHE A 210 -16.26 9.40 10.54
CA PHE A 210 -16.12 10.30 11.70
C PHE A 210 -15.31 11.52 11.32
N LYS A 211 -15.41 12.53 12.17
CA LYS A 211 -14.58 13.74 12.16
C LYS A 211 -13.71 13.79 13.41
N LEU A 212 -12.73 14.66 13.38
CA LEU A 212 -12.01 15.01 14.59
C LEU A 212 -12.85 15.97 15.48
N ASP A 213 -12.51 16.04 16.75
CA ASP A 213 -13.11 16.99 17.69
C ASP A 213 -12.91 18.42 17.20
N ARG A 214 -13.98 19.22 17.24
CA ARG A 214 -13.95 20.58 16.69
C ARG A 214 -13.19 21.58 17.55
N GLN A 215 -13.13 21.35 18.86
CA GLN A 215 -12.49 22.27 19.80
C GLN A 215 -11.01 21.96 19.97
N LYS A 216 -10.65 20.68 19.95
CA LYS A 216 -9.27 20.23 20.18
C LYS A 216 -8.95 19.01 19.30
N PRO A 217 -8.85 19.18 17.96
CA PRO A 217 -8.61 18.06 17.04
C PRO A 217 -7.21 17.45 17.23
N ILE A 218 -6.22 18.26 17.60
CA ILE A 218 -4.82 17.86 17.78
C ILE A 218 -4.46 17.93 19.25
N LEU A 219 -4.01 16.81 19.82
CA LEU A 219 -3.62 16.73 21.24
C LEU A 219 -2.11 16.92 21.41
N LYS A 220 -1.31 16.29 20.53
CA LYS A 220 0.15 16.31 20.56
C LYS A 220 0.68 15.94 19.19
N PHE A 221 1.86 16.43 18.85
CA PHE A 221 2.58 15.99 17.63
C PHE A 221 4.10 16.08 17.85
N SER A 222 4.83 15.37 17.01
CA SER A 222 6.26 15.49 16.78
C SER A 222 6.49 15.65 15.29
N VAL A 223 7.32 16.61 14.91
CA VAL A 223 7.55 16.96 13.50
C VAL A 223 8.23 15.84 12.73
N THR A 224 8.20 15.96 11.40
CA THR A 224 8.71 14.92 10.49
C THR A 224 10.18 14.59 10.72
N GLU A 225 10.98 15.56 11.10
CA GLU A 225 12.42 15.43 11.36
C GLU A 225 12.73 14.72 12.68
N GLU A 226 11.71 14.52 13.52
CA GLU A 226 11.81 13.84 14.83
C GLU A 226 11.07 12.48 14.79
N LEU A 227 9.91 12.36 15.50
CA LEU A 227 9.14 11.13 15.56
C LEU A 227 7.95 11.09 14.59
N ASP A 228 7.77 12.08 13.74
CA ASP A 228 6.76 12.11 12.67
C ASP A 228 5.41 11.50 13.05
N TYR A 229 4.83 11.90 14.18
CA TYR A 229 3.50 11.45 14.60
C TYR A 229 2.60 12.61 14.98
N VAL A 230 1.30 12.36 14.95
CA VAL A 230 0.28 13.22 15.55
C VAL A 230 -0.75 12.39 16.29
N LEU A 231 -1.05 12.81 17.53
CA LEU A 231 -2.14 12.29 18.34
C LEU A 231 -3.36 13.18 18.18
N LEU A 232 -4.44 12.61 17.70
CA LEU A 232 -5.69 13.29 17.35
C LEU A 232 -6.83 12.89 18.27
N GLN A 233 -7.73 13.82 18.52
CA GLN A 233 -8.98 13.60 19.23
C GLN A 233 -10.10 13.36 18.21
N VAL A 234 -10.73 12.19 18.26
CA VAL A 234 -11.90 11.86 17.44
C VAL A 234 -13.17 12.37 18.13
N GLU A 235 -14.18 12.79 17.37
CA GLU A 235 -15.47 13.25 17.89
C GLU A 235 -16.17 12.20 18.78
N ALA A 236 -16.89 12.63 19.79
CA ALA A 236 -17.54 11.75 20.78
C ALA A 236 -18.54 10.74 20.18
N LYS A 237 -19.04 10.97 18.97
CA LYS A 237 -19.92 10.05 18.25
C LYS A 237 -19.29 8.65 18.08
N ILE A 238 -17.97 8.53 18.09
CA ILE A 238 -17.28 7.25 17.96
C ILE A 238 -17.62 6.28 19.11
N PHE A 239 -17.92 6.77 20.31
CA PHE A 239 -18.30 5.94 21.46
C PHE A 239 -19.62 5.17 21.25
N GLN A 240 -20.45 5.58 20.30
CA GLN A 240 -21.73 4.96 20.00
C GLN A 240 -21.60 3.75 19.08
N VAL A 241 -20.39 3.41 18.62
CA VAL A 241 -20.15 2.36 17.63
C VAL A 241 -19.33 1.23 18.22
N ALA A 242 -20.01 0.14 18.55
CA ALA A 242 -19.43 -1.01 19.26
C ALA A 242 -18.36 -1.78 18.43
N ASP A 243 -18.44 -1.72 17.11
CA ASP A 243 -17.54 -2.47 16.22
C ASP A 243 -16.18 -1.80 16.04
N ILE A 244 -16.05 -0.53 16.41
CA ILE A 244 -14.77 0.19 16.38
C ILE A 244 -14.13 0.05 17.76
N LYS A 245 -12.91 -0.46 17.78
CA LYS A 245 -12.17 -0.74 19.03
C LYS A 245 -10.75 -0.24 18.90
N PRO A 246 -10.12 0.21 19.99
CA PRO A 246 -8.70 0.56 19.97
C PRO A 246 -7.82 -0.65 19.65
N ALA A 247 -6.69 -0.39 19.01
CA ALA A 247 -5.63 -1.37 18.83
C ALA A 247 -5.12 -1.90 20.16
N ARG A 248 -4.70 -3.15 20.18
CA ARG A 248 -3.99 -3.71 21.34
C ARG A 248 -2.57 -3.16 21.36
N TRP A 249 -2.16 -2.62 22.48
CA TRP A 249 -0.79 -2.17 22.68
C TRP A 249 -0.30 -2.43 24.11
N ASP A 250 0.99 -2.54 24.26
CA ASP A 250 1.68 -2.52 25.55
C ASP A 250 2.97 -1.72 25.37
N SER A 251 3.12 -0.66 26.16
CA SER A 251 4.25 0.27 26.05
C SER A 251 5.62 -0.34 26.39
N ARG A 252 5.65 -1.59 26.84
CA ARG A 252 6.87 -2.33 27.18
C ARG A 252 7.36 -3.20 26.02
N ILE A 253 6.52 -3.44 25.02
CA ILE A 253 6.86 -4.31 23.89
C ILE A 253 7.79 -3.56 22.94
N LEU A 254 8.99 -4.11 22.76
CA LEU A 254 9.94 -3.70 21.74
C LEU A 254 10.05 -4.81 20.70
N PRO A 255 9.97 -4.49 19.40
CA PRO A 255 10.21 -5.49 18.39
C PRO A 255 11.68 -5.97 18.41
N LEU A 256 11.89 -7.17 17.90
CA LEU A 256 13.22 -7.76 17.73
C LEU A 256 13.50 -7.96 16.24
N GLU A 257 14.77 -7.91 15.86
CA GLU A 257 15.20 -8.26 14.50
C GLU A 257 14.86 -9.71 14.19
N LYS A 258 14.54 -9.97 12.92
CA LYS A 258 14.15 -11.31 12.42
C LYS A 258 12.88 -11.86 13.10
N THR A 259 11.99 -10.99 13.54
CA THR A 259 10.64 -11.35 13.99
C THR A 259 9.57 -10.85 13.01
N GLY A 260 8.35 -11.33 13.19
CA GLY A 260 7.22 -10.99 12.34
C GLY A 260 6.74 -9.57 12.52
N ILE A 261 6.25 -9.01 11.42
CA ILE A 261 5.61 -7.70 11.40
C ILE A 261 4.42 -7.71 10.43
N ASN A 262 3.30 -7.17 10.88
CA ASN A 262 2.03 -7.13 10.16
C ASN A 262 1.58 -5.67 10.02
N VAL A 263 1.26 -5.24 8.80
CA VAL A 263 0.85 -3.87 8.53
C VAL A 263 -0.57 -3.85 7.98
N LEU A 264 -1.49 -3.20 8.69
CA LEU A 264 -2.83 -2.88 8.20
C LEU A 264 -2.82 -1.47 7.63
N GLN A 265 -3.21 -1.31 6.36
CA GLN A 265 -2.94 -0.09 5.61
C GLN A 265 -4.03 0.20 4.56
N HIS A 266 -4.11 1.47 4.13
CA HIS A 266 -4.93 1.92 3.01
C HIS A 266 -4.03 2.41 1.85
N PRO A 267 -3.33 1.50 1.14
CA PRO A 267 -2.45 1.88 0.05
C PRO A 267 -3.26 2.55 -1.08
N GLU A 268 -2.75 3.67 -1.61
CA GLU A 268 -3.39 4.48 -2.67
C GLU A 268 -4.78 5.03 -2.28
N GLY A 269 -5.12 5.00 -0.99
CA GLY A 269 -6.45 5.35 -0.50
C GLY A 269 -7.51 4.28 -0.78
N ASP A 270 -7.11 3.08 -1.21
CA ASP A 270 -8.00 1.96 -1.48
C ASP A 270 -8.53 1.30 -0.19
N SER A 271 -9.35 0.26 -0.36
CA SER A 271 -9.82 -0.61 0.72
C SER A 271 -8.63 -1.17 1.52
N MET A 272 -8.84 -1.40 2.81
CA MET A 272 -7.80 -1.89 3.73
C MET A 272 -7.10 -3.14 3.20
N LYS A 273 -5.78 -3.15 3.29
CA LYS A 273 -4.92 -4.28 2.92
C LYS A 273 -4.07 -4.70 4.11
N LEU A 274 -3.81 -5.99 4.19
CA LEU A 274 -2.88 -6.58 5.14
C LEU A 274 -1.59 -6.97 4.41
N SER A 275 -0.45 -6.54 4.94
CA SER A 275 0.88 -7.00 4.53
C SER A 275 1.53 -7.73 5.70
N VAL A 276 1.91 -8.98 5.49
CA VAL A 276 2.44 -9.90 6.51
C VAL A 276 3.87 -10.30 6.16
N SER A 277 4.75 -10.34 7.14
CA SER A 277 6.08 -10.93 7.02
C SER A 277 6.49 -11.58 8.34
N GLN A 278 6.91 -12.85 8.32
CA GLN A 278 7.31 -13.59 9.52
C GLN A 278 8.65 -13.12 10.08
N ASP A 279 9.61 -12.85 9.22
CA ASP A 279 10.97 -12.41 9.62
C ASP A 279 11.23 -10.99 9.08
N GLY A 280 10.20 -10.15 9.04
CA GLY A 280 10.21 -8.90 8.27
C GLY A 280 11.01 -7.77 8.89
N ILE A 281 11.30 -7.81 10.20
CA ILE A 281 12.04 -6.76 10.89
C ILE A 281 13.54 -6.93 10.62
N THR A 282 14.12 -5.93 9.96
CA THR A 282 15.51 -5.93 9.52
C THR A 282 16.45 -5.13 10.43
N GLY A 283 15.89 -4.25 11.26
CA GLY A 283 16.68 -3.47 12.22
C GLY A 283 15.79 -2.71 13.21
N VAL A 284 16.26 -2.58 14.45
CA VAL A 284 15.58 -1.84 15.52
C VAL A 284 16.53 -0.81 16.13
N TYR A 285 16.21 0.46 15.99
CA TYR A 285 17.05 1.60 16.38
C TYR A 285 16.35 2.40 17.51
N GLN A 286 16.35 1.83 18.72
CA GLN A 286 15.62 2.40 19.87
C GLN A 286 16.00 3.85 20.18
N HIS A 287 17.29 4.18 20.10
CA HIS A 287 17.81 5.53 20.37
C HIS A 287 17.34 6.58 19.34
N ARG A 288 16.83 6.13 18.17
CA ARG A 288 16.25 6.94 17.12
C ARG A 288 14.71 6.84 17.08
N GLY A 289 14.14 5.93 17.87
CA GLY A 289 12.71 5.64 17.82
C GLY A 289 12.24 4.97 16.53
N LEU A 290 13.10 4.21 15.83
CA LEU A 290 12.84 3.67 14.50
C LEU A 290 12.97 2.14 14.43
N VAL A 291 12.16 1.56 13.54
CA VAL A 291 12.24 0.16 13.12
C VAL A 291 12.25 0.08 11.60
N GLN A 292 13.10 -0.79 11.04
CA GLN A 292 13.15 -1.06 9.59
C GLN A 292 12.62 -2.45 9.29
N TYR A 293 11.94 -2.59 8.13
CA TYR A 293 11.28 -3.84 7.74
C TYR A 293 11.03 -3.93 6.23
N VAL A 294 10.60 -5.12 5.74
CA VAL A 294 10.49 -5.43 4.31
C VAL A 294 9.05 -5.53 3.77
N ASN A 295 8.03 -5.30 4.58
CA ASN A 295 6.63 -5.38 4.15
C ASN A 295 6.34 -4.44 2.98
N LYS A 296 5.42 -4.84 2.11
CA LYS A 296 5.00 -4.02 0.98
C LYS A 296 4.07 -2.90 1.46
N THR A 297 4.41 -1.67 1.13
CA THR A 297 3.60 -0.46 1.38
C THR A 297 3.53 0.39 0.12
N ALA A 298 2.60 1.35 0.06
CA ALA A 298 2.46 2.31 -1.03
C ALA A 298 2.06 3.69 -0.47
N VAL A 299 1.90 4.68 -1.33
CA VAL A 299 1.34 5.99 -0.97
C VAL A 299 -0.02 5.78 -0.30
N GLY A 300 -0.34 6.54 0.74
CA GLY A 300 -1.55 6.31 1.57
C GLY A 300 -1.34 5.37 2.75
N SER A 301 -0.23 4.60 2.76
CA SER A 301 0.12 3.75 3.91
C SER A 301 0.76 4.52 5.07
N SER A 302 1.08 5.80 4.91
CA SER A 302 1.59 6.65 6.00
C SER A 302 0.63 6.67 7.17
N GLY A 303 1.14 6.46 8.39
CA GLY A 303 0.37 6.35 9.62
C GLY A 303 -0.25 4.97 9.88
N SER A 304 0.00 3.98 9.01
CA SER A 304 -0.46 2.60 9.21
C SER A 304 0.15 1.99 10.47
N PRO A 305 -0.65 1.29 11.29
CA PRO A 305 -0.12 0.52 12.40
C PRO A 305 0.69 -0.67 11.90
N CYS A 306 1.85 -0.87 12.54
CA CYS A 306 2.65 -2.06 12.44
C CYS A 306 2.44 -2.87 13.73
N PHE A 307 2.04 -4.14 13.58
CA PHE A 307 1.80 -5.06 14.68
C PHE A 307 2.85 -6.17 14.71
N ASP A 308 3.14 -6.68 15.90
CA ASP A 308 3.95 -7.88 16.07
C ASP A 308 3.17 -9.17 15.71
N GLU A 309 3.77 -10.33 15.91
CA GLU A 309 3.15 -11.64 15.67
C GLU A 309 1.93 -11.91 16.58
N ASN A 310 1.84 -11.24 17.72
CA ASN A 310 0.73 -11.33 18.67
C ASN A 310 -0.32 -10.24 18.49
N TRP A 311 -0.16 -9.41 17.44
CA TRP A 311 -1.04 -8.29 17.13
C TRP A 311 -1.04 -7.17 18.19
N TYR A 312 0.11 -6.92 18.80
CA TYR A 312 0.34 -5.69 19.56
C TYR A 312 0.94 -4.62 18.65
N LEU A 313 0.44 -3.41 18.77
CA LEU A 313 0.97 -2.24 18.06
C LEU A 313 2.42 -1.98 18.51
N ILE A 314 3.37 -2.03 17.58
CA ILE A 314 4.80 -1.81 17.83
C ILE A 314 5.36 -0.58 17.14
N ALA A 315 4.74 -0.13 16.05
CA ALA A 315 5.19 1.06 15.32
C ALA A 315 4.09 1.67 14.44
N LEU A 316 4.34 2.89 13.94
CA LEU A 316 3.61 3.52 12.83
C LEU A 316 4.49 3.55 11.59
N HIS A 317 3.98 3.05 10.47
CA HIS A 317 4.67 3.18 9.16
C HIS A 317 4.78 4.66 8.77
N HIS A 318 5.99 5.12 8.43
CA HIS A 318 6.15 6.51 8.04
C HIS A 318 6.90 6.72 6.72
N ALA A 319 7.81 5.82 6.33
CA ALA A 319 8.62 6.05 5.15
C ALA A 319 8.98 4.76 4.39
N GLN A 320 9.30 4.94 3.11
CA GLN A 320 9.96 3.95 2.27
C GLN A 320 11.31 4.53 1.84
N ARG A 321 12.39 3.79 2.08
CA ARG A 321 13.75 4.18 1.67
C ARG A 321 14.19 3.32 0.49
N ALA A 322 14.54 3.97 -0.61
CA ALA A 322 15.18 3.29 -1.74
C ALA A 322 16.63 2.97 -1.40
N LYS A 323 17.06 1.73 -1.65
CA LYS A 323 18.44 1.27 -1.55
C LYS A 323 18.88 0.64 -2.88
N THR A 324 20.16 0.46 -3.07
CA THR A 324 20.71 -0.13 -4.32
C THR A 324 20.18 -1.54 -4.60
N PHE A 325 19.81 -2.26 -3.54
CA PHE A 325 19.31 -3.65 -3.57
C PHE A 325 17.80 -3.77 -3.38
N GLY A 326 17.04 -2.67 -3.27
CA GLY A 326 15.59 -2.71 -3.06
C GLY A 326 15.07 -1.57 -2.21
N SER A 327 13.87 -1.73 -1.66
CA SER A 327 13.24 -0.75 -0.79
C SER A 327 13.02 -1.30 0.60
N ILE A 328 13.53 -0.60 1.61
CA ILE A 328 13.27 -0.85 3.02
C ILE A 328 12.16 0.11 3.49
N ARG A 329 11.33 -0.34 4.43
CA ARG A 329 10.32 0.50 5.10
C ARG A 329 10.82 0.88 6.47
N GLU A 330 10.42 2.05 6.89
CA GLU A 330 10.68 2.56 8.23
C GLU A 330 9.37 2.85 8.94
N GLY A 331 9.36 2.55 10.24
CA GLY A 331 8.28 2.89 11.14
C GLY A 331 8.80 3.54 12.40
N ILE A 332 8.00 4.43 12.98
CA ILE A 332 8.28 5.05 14.27
C ILE A 332 7.86 4.10 15.38
N LEU A 333 8.76 3.74 16.28
CA LEU A 333 8.48 2.85 17.40
C LEU A 333 7.36 3.41 18.29
N PHE A 334 6.35 2.59 18.57
CA PHE A 334 5.26 3.00 19.46
C PHE A 334 5.74 3.32 20.88
N THR A 335 6.75 2.61 21.38
CA THR A 335 7.36 2.89 22.67
C THR A 335 7.92 4.31 22.77
N SER A 336 8.52 4.84 21.69
CA SER A 336 9.03 6.21 21.64
C SER A 336 7.90 7.23 21.60
N ILE A 337 6.86 6.99 20.80
CA ILE A 337 5.65 7.83 20.78
C ILE A 337 4.99 7.84 22.16
N TYR A 338 4.83 6.67 22.77
CA TYR A 338 4.19 6.52 24.08
C TYR A 338 4.86 7.38 25.15
N GLN A 339 6.19 7.46 25.18
CA GLN A 339 6.88 8.30 26.17
C GLN A 339 6.44 9.77 26.10
N GLU A 340 6.11 10.27 24.93
CA GLU A 340 5.65 11.65 24.75
C GLU A 340 4.17 11.86 25.05
N ILE A 341 3.32 10.83 24.84
CA ILE A 341 1.86 10.97 24.89
C ILE A 341 1.21 10.35 26.13
N LYS A 342 1.94 9.59 26.94
CA LYS A 342 1.39 8.80 28.07
C LYS A 342 0.47 9.59 29.00
N ASN A 343 0.80 10.86 29.29
CA ASN A 343 -0.01 11.73 30.15
C ASN A 343 -1.31 12.25 29.47
N LEU A 344 -1.52 11.91 28.21
CA LEU A 344 -2.68 12.29 27.42
C LEU A 344 -3.61 11.10 27.14
N LEU A 345 -3.27 9.89 27.59
CA LEU A 345 -4.02 8.67 27.25
C LEU A 345 -5.13 8.34 28.26
N ASP A 346 -5.15 9.00 29.40
CA ASP A 346 -6.18 8.86 30.44
C ASP A 346 -7.52 9.46 30.02
#